data_77dd35030c543b9aad6d8c1200d7a906
#
_entry.id   77dd35030c543b9aad6d8c1200d7a906
#
_cell.length_a   1.000
_cell.length_b   1.000
_cell.length_c   1.000
_cell.angle_alpha   90.00
_cell.angle_beta   90.00
_cell.angle_gamma   90.00
#
_symmetry.space_group_name_H-M   'P 1'
#
loop_
_entity.id
_entity.type
_entity.pdbx_description
1 polymer ?
#
loop_
_entity_poly.entity_id
_entity_poly.type
_entity_poly.pdbx_seq_one_letter_code
_entity_poly.pdbx_strand_id
1 'polypeptide(L)'
;MNIPVIFQFLKELSANNNREWFNSHREQYEVARSEFENLLTVIISRISLFDESIRGIEAKDCTYRIYRDTRFSEDKTPYKTHLGGYINAKGKKSDHCGYYLSLIHI
;
A
#
# COMPACT_ATOMS: atom_id res chain seq x y z
N MET A 1 -6.23 10.01 10.37
CA MET A 1 -5.75 8.71 9.86
C MET A 1 -6.57 7.60 10.50
N ASN A 2 -7.18 6.77 9.67
CA ASN A 2 -8.11 5.73 10.15
C ASN A 2 -7.60 4.35 9.73
N ILE A 3 -6.76 3.76 10.55
CA ILE A 3 -6.15 2.45 10.27
C ILE A 3 -7.20 1.32 10.23
N PRO A 4 -8.22 1.28 11.12
CA PRO A 4 -9.25 0.25 11.04
C PRO A 4 -9.96 0.15 9.69
N VAL A 5 -10.15 1.27 8.98
CA VAL A 5 -10.76 1.27 7.64
C VAL A 5 -9.90 0.46 6.67
N ILE A 6 -8.57 0.58 6.77
CA ILE A 6 -7.66 -0.16 5.91
C ILE A 6 -7.81 -1.66 6.15
N PHE A 7 -7.78 -2.09 7.40
CA PHE A 7 -7.90 -3.51 7.74
C PHE A 7 -9.28 -4.08 7.40
N GLN A 8 -10.33 -3.30 7.57
CA GLN A 8 -11.68 -3.73 7.21
C GLN A 8 -11.77 -3.98 5.70
N PHE A 9 -11.23 -3.07 4.90
CA PHE A 9 -11.20 -3.25 3.45
C PHE A 9 -10.40 -4.50 3.06
N LEU A 10 -9.21 -4.68 3.63
CA LEU A 10 -8.37 -5.85 3.32
C LEU A 10 -9.04 -7.16 3.71
N LYS A 11 -9.75 -7.17 4.84
CA LYS A 11 -10.52 -8.34 5.27
C LYS A 11 -11.60 -8.70 4.25
N GLU A 12 -12.38 -7.72 3.83
CA GLU A 12 -13.45 -7.93 2.86
C GLU A 12 -12.89 -8.35 1.50
N LEU A 13 -11.78 -7.74 1.07
CA LEU A 13 -11.13 -8.09 -0.18
C LEU A 13 -10.62 -9.54 -0.16
N SER A 14 -10.02 -9.99 0.95
CA SER A 14 -9.51 -11.35 1.02
C SER A 14 -10.62 -12.40 0.96
N ALA A 15 -11.84 -12.03 1.38
CA ALA A 15 -13.02 -12.90 1.28
C ALA A 15 -13.69 -12.82 -0.10
N ASN A 16 -13.43 -11.78 -0.88
CA ASN A 16 -14.10 -11.50 -2.16
C ASN A 16 -13.09 -11.05 -3.22
N ASN A 17 -12.01 -11.80 -3.39
CA ASN A 17 -10.91 -11.41 -4.28
C ASN A 17 -11.24 -11.70 -5.73
N ASN A 18 -12.10 -10.86 -6.32
CA ASN A 18 -12.49 -10.93 -7.71
C ASN A 18 -12.79 -9.52 -8.24
N ARG A 19 -12.75 -9.37 -9.55
CA ARG A 19 -12.89 -8.06 -10.21
C ARG A 19 -14.28 -7.46 -10.03
N GLU A 20 -15.30 -8.28 -10.04
CA GLU A 20 -16.68 -7.82 -9.90
C GLU A 20 -16.90 -7.17 -8.54
N TRP A 21 -16.50 -7.84 -7.47
CA TRP A 21 -16.59 -7.29 -6.13
C TRP A 21 -15.76 -6.00 -6.00
N PHE A 22 -14.51 -6.03 -6.48
CA PHE A 22 -13.61 -4.88 -6.38
C PHE A 22 -14.18 -3.67 -7.10
N ASN A 23 -14.71 -3.85 -8.31
CA ASN A 23 -15.27 -2.74 -9.07
C ASN A 23 -16.48 -2.13 -8.39
N SER A 24 -17.31 -2.92 -7.70
CA SER A 24 -18.46 -2.42 -6.95
C SER A 24 -18.07 -1.80 -5.61
N HIS A 25 -16.84 -2.02 -5.13
CA HIS A 25 -16.33 -1.49 -3.87
C HIS A 25 -15.13 -0.57 -4.06
N ARG A 26 -14.97 0.00 -5.25
CA ARG A 26 -13.83 0.85 -5.58
C ARG A 26 -13.73 2.08 -4.68
N GLU A 27 -14.84 2.66 -4.27
CA GLU A 27 -14.82 3.81 -3.36
C GLU A 27 -14.19 3.43 -2.02
N GLN A 28 -14.47 2.24 -1.51
CA GLN A 28 -13.88 1.75 -0.27
C GLN A 28 -12.37 1.54 -0.43
N TYR A 29 -11.95 1.05 -1.58
CA TYR A 29 -10.54 0.95 -1.89
C TYR A 29 -9.84 2.31 -1.89
N GLU A 30 -10.45 3.31 -2.53
CA GLU A 30 -9.87 4.65 -2.58
C GLU A 30 -9.74 5.27 -1.19
N VAL A 31 -10.72 5.05 -0.31
CA VAL A 31 -10.64 5.49 1.07
C VAL A 31 -9.51 4.78 1.81
N ALA A 32 -9.41 3.46 1.68
CA ALA A 32 -8.36 2.69 2.33
C ALA A 32 -6.97 3.12 1.85
N ARG A 33 -6.81 3.33 0.55
CA ARG A 33 -5.56 3.78 -0.03
C ARG A 33 -5.18 5.17 0.47
N SER A 34 -6.14 6.08 0.52
CA SER A 34 -5.92 7.43 1.02
C SER A 34 -5.46 7.41 2.48
N GLU A 35 -6.09 6.58 3.31
CA GLU A 35 -5.69 6.44 4.70
C GLU A 35 -4.30 5.83 4.84
N PHE A 36 -3.95 4.88 3.97
CA PHE A 36 -2.61 4.31 3.95
C PHE A 36 -1.56 5.37 3.54
N GLU A 37 -1.86 6.20 2.55
CA GLU A 37 -0.97 7.29 2.16
C GLU A 37 -0.80 8.30 3.28
N ASN A 38 -1.85 8.58 4.06
CA ASN A 38 -1.75 9.44 5.24
C ASN A 38 -0.81 8.84 6.28
N LEU A 39 -0.88 7.53 6.49
CA LEU A 39 0.03 6.83 7.40
C LEU A 39 1.47 6.95 6.91
N LEU A 40 1.72 6.73 5.61
CA LEU A 40 3.05 6.87 5.05
C LEU A 40 3.58 8.30 5.18
N THR A 41 2.73 9.30 5.02
CA THR A 41 3.12 10.70 5.19
C THR A 41 3.63 10.95 6.61
N VAL A 42 2.93 10.42 7.62
CA VAL A 42 3.37 10.53 9.02
C VAL A 42 4.70 9.84 9.22
N ILE A 43 4.86 8.64 8.67
CA ILE A 43 6.09 7.86 8.80
C ILE A 43 7.27 8.58 8.11
N ILE A 44 7.07 9.09 6.91
CA ILE A 44 8.10 9.85 6.18
C ILE A 44 8.53 11.06 7.01
N SER A 45 7.56 11.78 7.59
CA SER A 45 7.84 12.93 8.45
C SER A 45 8.71 12.55 9.63
N ARG A 46 8.43 11.41 10.27
CA ARG A 46 9.19 10.93 11.42
C ARG A 46 10.59 10.47 11.04
N ILE A 47 10.71 9.71 9.95
CA ILE A 47 12.01 9.23 9.49
C ILE A 47 12.90 10.40 9.05
N SER A 48 12.33 11.44 8.44
CA SER A 48 13.10 12.59 7.97
C SER A 48 13.76 13.39 9.10
N LEU A 49 13.37 13.14 10.37
CA LEU A 49 14.03 13.73 11.52
C LEU A 49 15.46 13.20 11.72
N PHE A 50 15.75 11.99 11.25
CA PHE A 50 17.08 11.40 11.36
C PHE A 50 17.68 10.94 10.01
N ASP A 51 16.89 10.93 8.95
CA ASP A 51 17.37 10.58 7.60
C ASP A 51 16.94 11.67 6.63
N GLU A 52 17.85 12.60 6.36
CA GLU A 52 17.57 13.74 5.48
C GLU A 52 17.33 13.33 4.03
N SER A 53 17.82 12.17 3.63
CA SER A 53 17.73 11.73 2.23
C SER A 53 16.29 11.51 1.77
N ILE A 54 15.36 11.30 2.69
CA ILE A 54 13.95 11.07 2.34
C ILE A 54 13.07 12.31 2.50
N ARG A 55 13.63 13.47 2.85
CA ARG A 55 12.85 14.70 2.92
C ARG A 55 12.28 15.05 1.55
N GLY A 56 11.02 15.45 1.52
CA GLY A 56 10.34 15.83 0.28
C GLY A 56 9.78 14.68 -0.53
N ILE A 57 9.95 13.44 -0.08
CA ILE A 57 9.34 12.29 -0.74
C ILE A 57 7.83 12.27 -0.44
N GLU A 58 7.03 12.08 -1.48
CA GLU A 58 5.59 12.04 -1.35
C GLU A 58 5.10 10.60 -1.16
N ALA A 59 4.13 10.40 -0.26
CA ALA A 59 3.60 9.08 0.06
C ALA A 59 3.02 8.37 -1.16
N LYS A 60 2.36 9.11 -2.06
CA LYS A 60 1.77 8.53 -3.27
C LYS A 60 2.79 7.83 -4.17
N ASP A 61 4.04 8.27 -4.15
CA ASP A 61 5.10 7.70 -4.96
C ASP A 61 5.77 6.49 -4.31
N CYS A 62 5.39 6.20 -3.06
CA CYS A 62 5.95 5.09 -2.28
C CYS A 62 5.05 3.86 -2.29
N THR A 63 3.79 3.98 -2.69
CA THR A 63 2.84 2.88 -2.63
C THR A 63 2.97 1.94 -3.82
N TYR A 64 2.73 0.66 -3.58
CA TYR A 64 2.62 -0.34 -4.65
C TYR A 64 1.17 -0.49 -5.08
N ARG A 65 0.96 -0.85 -6.34
CA ARG A 65 -0.38 -1.12 -6.86
C ARG A 65 -0.98 -2.34 -6.19
N ILE A 66 -2.31 -2.40 -6.12
CA ILE A 66 -3.01 -3.51 -5.51
C ILE A 66 -3.11 -4.73 -6.43
N TYR A 67 -2.91 -4.55 -7.73
CA TYR A 67 -3.03 -5.64 -8.70
C TYR A 67 -1.86 -6.60 -8.60
N ARG A 68 -2.16 -7.91 -8.60
CA ARG A 68 -1.14 -8.95 -8.61
C ARG A 68 -0.66 -9.23 -10.03
N ASP A 69 0.61 -9.59 -10.16
CA ASP A 69 1.12 -10.18 -11.38
C ASP A 69 0.88 -11.69 -11.29
N THR A 70 -0.09 -12.18 -12.05
CA THR A 70 -0.53 -13.59 -11.98
C THR A 70 -0.03 -14.43 -13.14
N ARG A 71 0.83 -13.90 -14.01
CA ARG A 71 1.25 -14.58 -15.24
C ARG A 71 1.91 -15.94 -14.97
N PHE A 72 2.67 -16.04 -13.89
CA PHE A 72 3.43 -17.25 -13.55
C PHE A 72 2.95 -17.89 -12.25
N SER A 73 1.78 -17.53 -11.77
CA SER A 73 1.23 -18.02 -10.51
C SER A 73 0.11 -19.02 -10.76
N GLU A 74 0.03 -20.06 -9.94
CA GLU A 74 -1.12 -20.98 -9.95
C GLU A 74 -2.35 -20.29 -9.39
N ASP A 75 -2.17 -19.46 -8.37
CA ASP A 75 -3.26 -18.65 -7.81
C ASP A 75 -3.48 -17.43 -8.69
N LYS A 76 -4.67 -17.37 -9.31
CA LYS A 76 -5.05 -16.31 -10.23
C LYS A 76 -5.90 -15.22 -9.60
N THR A 77 -5.98 -15.15 -8.26
CA THR A 77 -6.67 -14.03 -7.60
C THR A 77 -6.04 -12.71 -8.05
N PRO A 78 -6.87 -11.71 -8.45
CA PRO A 78 -6.33 -10.53 -9.14
C PRO A 78 -5.74 -9.46 -8.22
N TYR A 79 -6.02 -9.50 -6.91
CA TYR A 79 -5.62 -8.44 -6.01
C TYR A 79 -4.76 -8.94 -4.86
N LYS A 80 -3.82 -8.10 -4.45
CA LYS A 80 -3.04 -8.33 -3.23
C LYS A 80 -3.95 -8.17 -2.02
N THR A 81 -3.69 -8.94 -0.96
CA THR A 81 -4.42 -8.84 0.30
C THR A 81 -3.67 -7.99 1.32
N HIS A 82 -2.79 -7.13 0.86
CA HIS A 82 -2.04 -6.19 1.68
C HIS A 82 -1.85 -4.88 0.93
N LEU A 83 -1.65 -3.80 1.68
CA LEU A 83 -1.18 -2.53 1.15
C LEU A 83 0.27 -2.35 1.54
N GLY A 84 1.12 -2.09 0.57
CA GLY A 84 2.55 -1.97 0.78
C GLY A 84 3.10 -0.64 0.31
N GLY A 85 4.17 -0.19 0.96
CA GLY A 85 4.89 1.01 0.58
C GLY A 85 6.38 0.86 0.80
N TYR A 86 7.17 1.49 -0.05
CA TYR A 86 8.62 1.49 0.04
C TYR A 86 9.13 2.94 -0.01
N ILE A 87 9.72 3.37 1.09
CA ILE A 87 10.22 4.74 1.24
C ILE A 87 11.72 4.72 0.95
N ASN A 88 12.13 5.38 -0.14
CA ASN A 88 13.51 5.40 -0.58
C ASN A 88 13.81 6.71 -1.30
N ALA A 89 14.99 7.26 -1.07
CA ALA A 89 15.41 8.53 -1.66
C ALA A 89 15.45 8.51 -3.18
N LYS A 90 15.66 7.34 -3.78
CA LYS A 90 15.79 7.16 -5.23
C LYS A 90 14.54 6.54 -5.87
N GLY A 91 13.48 6.36 -5.10
CA GLY A 91 12.26 5.74 -5.58
C GLY A 91 12.19 4.24 -5.31
N LYS A 92 11.00 3.66 -5.44
CA LYS A 92 10.73 2.28 -5.02
C LYS A 92 11.40 1.21 -5.89
N LYS A 93 11.97 1.57 -7.04
CA LYS A 93 12.70 0.65 -7.92
C LYS A 93 14.22 0.77 -7.77
N SER A 94 14.68 1.56 -6.80
CA SER A 94 16.10 1.79 -6.57
C SER A 94 16.75 0.63 -5.83
N ASP A 95 18.04 0.42 -6.07
CA ASP A 95 18.85 -0.54 -5.32
C ASP A 95 19.32 0.01 -3.97
N HIS A 96 19.04 1.29 -3.68
CA HIS A 96 19.38 1.89 -2.39
C HIS A 96 18.53 1.30 -1.28
N CYS A 97 19.09 1.21 -0.08
CA CYS A 97 18.33 0.81 1.11
C CYS A 97 17.22 1.80 1.41
N GLY A 98 16.11 1.29 1.92
CA GLY A 98 14.97 2.11 2.27
C GLY A 98 14.14 1.47 3.37
N TYR A 99 12.91 1.95 3.54
CA TYR A 99 12.01 1.52 4.59
C TYR A 99 10.77 0.91 3.95
N TYR A 100 10.46 -0.33 4.30
CA TYR A 100 9.30 -1.05 3.77
C TYR A 100 8.23 -1.16 4.84
N LEU A 101 6.98 -0.85 4.47
CA LEU A 101 5.82 -1.01 5.33
C LEU A 101 4.75 -1.81 4.61
N SER A 102 4.18 -2.79 5.29
CA SER A 102 3.05 -3.55 4.76
C SER A 102 1.98 -3.69 5.83
N LEU A 103 0.72 -3.43 5.47
CA LEU A 103 -0.44 -3.71 6.30
C LEU A 103 -1.19 -4.87 5.69
N ILE A 104 -1.39 -5.92 6.47
CA ILE A 104 -2.04 -7.14 6.02
C ILE A 104 -3.08 -7.56 7.05
N HIS A 105 -4.23 -8.05 6.56
CA HIS A 105 -5.23 -8.68 7.43
C HIS A 105 -4.81 -10.12 7.70
N ILE A 106 -4.73 -10.46 8.96
CA ILE A 106 -4.41 -11.82 9.41
C ILE A 106 -5.66 -12.46 10.01
#